data_631b973dcf388dce8c75947ecd50c1f8
#
_entry.id   631b973dcf388dce8c75947ecd50c1f8
#
_cell.length_a   1.000
_cell.length_b   1.000
_cell.length_c   1.000
_cell.angle_alpha   90.00
_cell.angle_beta   90.00
_cell.angle_gamma   90.00
#
_symmetry.space_group_name_H-M   'P 1'
#
loop_
_entity.id
_entity.type
_entity.pdbx_description
1 polymer ?
#
loop_
_entity_poly.entity_id
_entity_poly.type
_entity_poly.pdbx_seq_one_letter_code
_entity_poly.pdbx_strand_id
1 'polypeptide(L)'
;LAEGGPAVLFENVRREDGSPWGMPVLVNLTIRPDEIPFDLDSFDYLNTVALAQLAIVAKADAPFDDLEGFLAYSREQGGSLMAFDAKPQELLMNFVNDRSDAGVKLVSTKSSAEGLQQVLGGHVAAAFNAGVHIPYLESGELKMIASANASRHSYAPDVATVQEQGYDIYVDPWFYIAAPAGLPAEAKMALSKAISDALASEAAKEAILNAMHTEPSMAGPDETKAMLEAGLVNVGT
;
A
#
# COMPACT_ATOMS: atom_id res chain seq x y z
N LEU A 1 -2.54 -17.43 18.07
CA LEU A 1 -1.71 -18.32 17.27
C LEU A 1 -1.90 -19.73 17.78
N ALA A 2 -2.39 -20.65 16.94
CA ALA A 2 -2.51 -22.05 17.30
C ALA A 2 -1.10 -22.62 17.52
N GLU A 3 -0.93 -23.43 18.57
CA GLU A 3 0.32 -24.10 18.89
C GLU A 3 0.85 -24.87 17.65
N GLY A 4 2.03 -24.51 17.16
CA GLY A 4 2.94 -25.39 16.44
C GLY A 4 2.87 -25.49 14.93
N GLY A 5 2.35 -24.51 14.17
CA GLY A 5 2.40 -24.54 12.71
C GLY A 5 3.01 -23.28 12.10
N PRO A 6 3.69 -23.36 10.93
CA PRO A 6 4.12 -22.17 10.22
C PRO A 6 2.89 -21.35 9.80
N ALA A 7 2.80 -20.12 10.32
CA ALA A 7 1.77 -19.18 9.91
C ALA A 7 2.34 -18.32 8.78
N VAL A 8 1.71 -18.34 7.62
CA VAL A 8 1.95 -17.37 6.56
C VAL A 8 1.15 -16.12 6.93
N LEU A 9 1.84 -15.04 7.26
CA LEU A 9 1.24 -13.74 7.50
C LEU A 9 1.27 -12.94 6.19
N PHE A 10 0.16 -12.96 5.48
CA PHE A 10 -0.22 -11.82 4.66
C PHE A 10 -0.66 -10.70 5.60
N GLU A 11 -0.59 -9.46 5.22
CA GLU A 11 -0.85 -8.22 5.96
C GLU A 11 -2.16 -8.16 6.82
N ASN A 12 -2.71 -9.30 7.20
CA ASN A 12 -3.91 -9.48 8.02
C ASN A 12 -3.58 -10.25 9.31
N VAL A 13 -2.88 -9.61 10.23
CA VAL A 13 -2.83 -10.10 11.61
C VAL A 13 -4.26 -10.07 12.14
N ARG A 14 -4.76 -11.22 12.60
CA ARG A 14 -6.11 -11.32 13.16
C ARG A 14 -6.05 -11.21 14.69
N ARG A 15 -7.06 -10.56 15.25
CA ARG A 15 -7.31 -10.55 16.71
C ARG A 15 -7.68 -11.97 17.18
N GLU A 16 -7.67 -12.19 18.49
CA GLU A 16 -8.08 -13.46 19.09
C GLU A 16 -9.51 -13.89 18.70
N ASP A 17 -10.40 -12.93 18.44
CA ASP A 17 -11.77 -13.13 17.95
C ASP A 17 -11.87 -13.44 16.44
N GLY A 18 -10.73 -13.53 15.75
CA GLY A 18 -10.66 -13.79 14.31
C GLY A 18 -10.90 -12.58 13.40
N SER A 19 -11.21 -11.40 13.96
CA SER A 19 -11.36 -10.18 13.20
C SER A 19 -9.99 -9.67 12.72
N PRO A 20 -9.88 -9.10 11.50
CA PRO A 20 -8.61 -8.53 11.03
C PRO A 20 -8.24 -7.28 11.84
N TRP A 21 -6.95 -7.10 12.11
CA TRP A 21 -6.41 -5.81 12.48
C TRP A 21 -6.48 -4.92 11.23
N GLY A 22 -7.42 -4.02 11.19
CA GLY A 22 -7.73 -3.22 9.99
C GLY A 22 -6.68 -2.19 9.58
N MET A 23 -5.40 -2.41 9.91
CA MET A 23 -4.29 -1.50 9.55
C MET A 23 -3.00 -2.28 9.30
N PRO A 24 -2.12 -1.81 8.39
CA PRO A 24 -0.80 -2.38 8.19
C PRO A 24 0.01 -2.50 9.49
N VAL A 25 0.78 -3.57 9.61
CA VAL A 25 1.55 -3.90 10.82
C VAL A 25 2.39 -2.73 11.33
N LEU A 26 3.16 -2.09 10.44
CA LEU A 26 4.05 -0.98 10.81
C LEU A 26 3.31 0.23 11.37
N VAL A 27 2.18 0.59 10.75
CA VAL A 27 1.35 1.71 11.22
C VAL A 27 0.75 1.42 12.60
N ASN A 28 0.31 0.18 12.82
CA ASN A 28 -0.19 -0.24 14.12
C ASN A 28 0.89 -0.17 15.21
N LEU A 29 2.09 -0.67 14.93
CA LEU A 29 3.22 -0.63 15.87
C LEU A 29 3.62 0.80 16.25
N THR A 30 3.43 1.77 15.33
CA THR A 30 3.75 3.18 15.57
C THR A 30 2.63 3.92 16.31
N ILE A 31 1.37 3.73 15.91
CA ILE A 31 0.24 4.52 16.44
C ILE A 31 -0.31 3.94 17.74
N ARG A 32 -0.21 2.61 17.93
CA ARG A 32 -0.81 1.89 19.07
C ARG A 32 0.13 0.85 19.67
N PRO A 33 1.39 1.22 20.01
CA PRO A 33 2.38 0.25 20.48
C PRO A 33 1.90 -0.53 21.71
N ASP A 34 1.14 0.12 22.61
CA ASP A 34 0.65 -0.50 23.85
C ASP A 34 -0.56 -1.42 23.68
N GLU A 35 -1.25 -1.34 22.53
CA GLU A 35 -2.44 -2.15 22.24
C GLU A 35 -2.10 -3.43 21.46
N ILE A 36 -0.87 -3.56 20.94
CA ILE A 36 -0.46 -4.63 20.05
C ILE A 36 0.42 -5.61 20.83
N PRO A 37 0.06 -6.91 20.89
CA PRO A 37 0.79 -7.90 21.69
C PRO A 37 2.03 -8.46 20.98
N PHE A 38 2.60 -7.77 19.98
CA PHE A 38 3.78 -8.18 19.20
C PHE A 38 4.57 -6.96 18.71
N ASP A 39 5.82 -7.17 18.34
CA ASP A 39 6.72 -6.22 17.71
C ASP A 39 7.38 -6.84 16.46
N LEU A 40 8.34 -6.14 15.85
CA LEU A 40 9.05 -6.67 14.68
C LEU A 40 9.90 -7.91 15.02
N ASP A 41 10.35 -8.05 16.26
CA ASP A 41 11.15 -9.20 16.70
C ASP A 41 10.28 -10.43 17.07
N SER A 42 8.98 -10.27 17.07
CA SER A 42 8.02 -11.37 17.25
C SER A 42 7.92 -12.29 16.03
N PHE A 43 8.62 -11.98 14.94
CA PHE A 43 8.55 -12.71 13.68
C PHE A 43 9.92 -13.07 13.12
N ASP A 44 10.01 -14.23 12.50
CA ASP A 44 11.06 -14.61 11.56
C ASP A 44 10.61 -14.27 10.13
N TYR A 45 11.18 -13.22 9.57
CA TYR A 45 10.90 -12.82 8.19
C TYR A 45 11.54 -13.80 7.22
N LEU A 46 10.81 -14.14 6.16
CA LEU A 46 11.26 -15.10 5.16
C LEU A 46 11.56 -14.41 3.82
N ASN A 47 10.57 -13.83 3.18
CA ASN A 47 10.73 -13.17 1.88
C ASN A 47 9.71 -12.04 1.71
N THR A 48 10.10 -11.02 0.98
CA THR A 48 9.16 -10.08 0.37
C THR A 48 8.61 -10.70 -0.92
N VAL A 49 7.33 -10.51 -1.19
CA VAL A 49 6.64 -11.07 -2.37
C VAL A 49 6.55 -10.05 -3.48
N ALA A 50 5.94 -8.90 -3.21
CA ALA A 50 5.75 -7.85 -4.20
C ALA A 50 5.37 -6.51 -3.53
N LEU A 51 5.60 -5.41 -4.24
CA LEU A 51 5.12 -4.08 -3.89
C LEU A 51 3.73 -3.86 -4.49
N ALA A 52 2.76 -3.40 -3.69
CA ALA A 52 1.51 -2.92 -4.22
C ALA A 52 1.69 -1.52 -4.82
N GLN A 53 1.31 -1.35 -6.09
CA GLN A 53 1.38 -0.07 -6.77
C GLN A 53 0.15 0.77 -6.40
N LEU A 54 0.34 1.71 -5.46
CA LEU A 54 -0.71 2.55 -4.92
C LEU A 54 -0.84 3.85 -5.72
N ALA A 55 -1.94 3.98 -6.45
CA ALA A 55 -2.26 5.13 -7.28
C ALA A 55 -3.23 6.09 -6.59
N ILE A 56 -3.16 7.37 -6.96
CA ILE A 56 -4.26 8.34 -6.78
C ILE A 56 -4.91 8.53 -8.14
N VAL A 57 -6.22 8.24 -8.22
CA VAL A 57 -6.99 8.25 -9.46
C VAL A 57 -8.17 9.21 -9.40
N ALA A 58 -8.55 9.74 -10.55
CA ALA A 58 -9.72 10.59 -10.75
C ALA A 58 -10.46 10.18 -12.03
N LYS A 59 -11.66 10.70 -12.24
CA LYS A 59 -12.35 10.54 -13.53
C LYS A 59 -11.54 11.17 -14.66
N ALA A 60 -11.59 10.58 -15.84
CA ALA A 60 -10.86 11.11 -17.00
C ALA A 60 -11.26 12.54 -17.38
N ASP A 61 -12.53 12.89 -17.16
CA ASP A 61 -13.07 14.22 -17.43
C ASP A 61 -12.90 15.23 -16.26
N ALA A 62 -12.21 14.83 -15.17
CA ALA A 62 -11.91 15.76 -14.07
C ALA A 62 -11.07 16.96 -14.58
N PRO A 63 -11.30 18.18 -14.07
CA PRO A 63 -10.66 19.40 -14.57
C PRO A 63 -9.21 19.60 -14.07
N PHE A 64 -8.53 18.52 -13.77
CA PHE A 64 -7.13 18.47 -13.30
C PHE A 64 -6.47 17.18 -13.77
N ASP A 65 -5.15 17.19 -13.99
CA ASP A 65 -4.39 16.06 -14.57
C ASP A 65 -3.30 15.52 -13.65
N ASP A 66 -3.02 16.20 -12.54
CA ASP A 66 -2.01 15.84 -11.55
C ASP A 66 -2.48 16.17 -10.13
N LEU A 67 -1.65 15.86 -9.12
CA LEU A 67 -1.97 16.11 -7.71
C LEU A 67 -2.09 17.62 -7.44
N GLU A 68 -1.18 18.45 -7.96
CA GLU A 68 -1.23 19.90 -7.75
C GLU A 68 -2.51 20.51 -8.35
N GLY A 69 -2.90 20.08 -9.54
CA GLY A 69 -4.17 20.48 -10.17
C GLY A 69 -5.38 20.06 -9.34
N PHE A 70 -5.37 18.83 -8.77
CA PHE A 70 -6.42 18.40 -7.84
C PHE A 70 -6.48 19.24 -6.57
N LEU A 71 -5.34 19.58 -5.98
CA LEU A 71 -5.28 20.40 -4.78
C LEU A 71 -5.73 21.84 -5.05
N ALA A 72 -5.36 22.41 -6.21
CA ALA A 72 -5.85 23.72 -6.65
C ALA A 72 -7.37 23.71 -6.86
N TYR A 73 -7.89 22.70 -7.56
CA TYR A 73 -9.33 22.50 -7.73
C TYR A 73 -10.04 22.39 -6.37
N SER A 74 -9.48 21.61 -5.43
CA SER A 74 -10.08 21.46 -4.10
C SER A 74 -10.15 22.80 -3.35
N ARG A 75 -9.11 23.64 -3.42
CA ARG A 75 -9.12 24.99 -2.83
C ARG A 75 -10.23 25.87 -3.44
N GLU A 76 -10.36 25.87 -4.75
CA GLU A 76 -11.37 26.65 -5.47
C GLU A 76 -12.80 26.23 -5.12
N GLN A 77 -13.04 24.94 -4.86
CA GLN A 77 -14.34 24.40 -4.47
C GLN A 77 -14.64 24.56 -2.97
N GLY A 78 -13.71 25.08 -2.15
CA GLY A 78 -13.86 25.13 -0.70
C GLY A 78 -13.75 23.75 -0.03
N GLY A 79 -13.04 22.83 -0.67
CA GLY A 79 -12.78 21.46 -0.26
C GLY A 79 -13.42 20.41 -1.17
N SER A 80 -12.69 19.33 -1.43
CA SER A 80 -13.13 18.18 -2.24
C SER A 80 -13.12 16.91 -1.42
N LEU A 81 -13.94 15.92 -1.80
CA LEU A 81 -13.93 14.60 -1.18
C LEU A 81 -12.92 13.69 -1.89
N MET A 82 -12.17 12.91 -1.12
CA MET A 82 -11.25 11.88 -1.62
C MET A 82 -11.42 10.58 -0.82
N ALA A 83 -11.58 9.45 -1.51
CA ALA A 83 -11.77 8.16 -0.88
C ALA A 83 -10.42 7.49 -0.54
N PHE A 84 -10.41 6.77 0.59
CA PHE A 84 -9.29 5.92 1.04
C PHE A 84 -9.82 4.66 1.71
N ASP A 85 -9.03 3.57 1.71
CA ASP A 85 -9.39 2.29 2.33
C ASP A 85 -8.35 1.78 3.35
N ALA A 86 -7.22 2.49 3.50
CA ALA A 86 -6.16 2.11 4.44
C ALA A 86 -5.56 3.33 5.17
N LYS A 87 -5.16 3.14 6.42
CA LYS A 87 -4.63 4.23 7.27
C LYS A 87 -3.39 4.95 6.70
N PRO A 88 -2.42 4.28 6.06
CA PRO A 88 -1.29 4.98 5.43
C PRO A 88 -1.71 6.00 4.36
N GLN A 89 -2.77 5.71 3.61
CA GLN A 89 -3.32 6.62 2.60
C GLN A 89 -3.90 7.89 3.26
N GLU A 90 -4.61 7.71 4.38
CA GLU A 90 -5.13 8.82 5.18
C GLU A 90 -3.99 9.69 5.73
N LEU A 91 -2.93 9.07 6.26
CA LEU A 91 -1.76 9.78 6.78
C LEU A 91 -1.06 10.57 5.68
N LEU A 92 -0.84 9.96 4.50
CA LEU A 92 -0.26 10.64 3.35
C LEU A 92 -1.07 11.88 2.96
N MET A 93 -2.39 11.74 2.81
CA MET A 93 -3.21 12.87 2.42
C MET A 93 -3.36 13.93 3.51
N ASN A 94 -3.34 13.59 4.79
CA ASN A 94 -3.29 14.57 5.87
C ASN A 94 -1.99 15.38 5.80
N PHE A 95 -0.84 14.71 5.59
CA PHE A 95 0.44 15.39 5.39
C PHE A 95 0.41 16.37 4.20
N VAL A 96 -0.18 15.97 3.07
CA VAL A 96 -0.36 16.81 1.89
C VAL A 96 -1.30 17.99 2.20
N ASN A 97 -2.43 17.73 2.86
CA ASN A 97 -3.39 18.76 3.26
C ASN A 97 -2.77 19.83 4.15
N ASP A 98 -2.01 19.43 5.17
CA ASP A 98 -1.39 20.35 6.13
C ASP A 98 -0.39 21.31 5.45
N ARG A 99 0.15 20.93 4.29
CA ARG A 99 1.13 21.71 3.52
C ARG A 99 0.53 22.48 2.35
N SER A 100 -0.58 22.00 1.80
CA SER A 100 -1.21 22.58 0.61
C SER A 100 -2.37 23.53 0.93
N ASP A 101 -2.93 23.47 2.12
CA ASP A 101 -4.19 24.17 2.49
C ASP A 101 -5.33 23.88 1.50
N ALA A 102 -5.35 22.67 0.93
CA ALA A 102 -6.32 22.29 -0.11
C ALA A 102 -7.69 21.93 0.44
N GLY A 103 -7.79 21.65 1.74
CA GLY A 103 -9.07 21.33 2.40
C GLY A 103 -9.69 20.02 1.91
N VAL A 104 -8.91 19.05 1.44
CA VAL A 104 -9.40 17.74 1.00
C VAL A 104 -9.97 16.99 2.20
N LYS A 105 -11.22 16.55 2.07
CA LYS A 105 -11.93 15.79 3.11
C LYS A 105 -11.89 14.30 2.75
N LEU A 106 -11.33 13.50 3.66
CA LEU A 106 -11.13 12.08 3.45
C LEU A 106 -12.38 11.28 3.82
N VAL A 107 -12.77 10.35 2.93
CA VAL A 107 -13.91 9.46 3.07
C VAL A 107 -13.40 8.02 3.13
N SER A 108 -13.59 7.36 4.27
CA SER A 108 -13.20 5.96 4.41
C SER A 108 -14.14 5.04 3.64
N THR A 109 -13.57 4.11 2.90
CA THR A 109 -14.27 3.03 2.19
C THR A 109 -13.80 1.67 2.70
N LYS A 110 -14.56 0.61 2.42
CA LYS A 110 -14.24 -0.75 2.88
C LYS A 110 -13.18 -1.44 2.02
N SER A 111 -12.96 -0.91 0.80
CA SER A 111 -12.02 -1.47 -0.18
C SER A 111 -11.70 -0.48 -1.28
N SER A 112 -10.58 -0.68 -1.97
CA SER A 112 -10.22 0.04 -3.19
C SER A 112 -11.32 -0.01 -4.26
N ALA A 113 -12.03 -1.13 -4.38
CA ALA A 113 -13.14 -1.28 -5.32
C ALA A 113 -14.32 -0.35 -4.98
N GLU A 114 -14.67 -0.20 -3.70
CA GLU A 114 -15.69 0.75 -3.26
C GLU A 114 -15.26 2.19 -3.54
N GLY A 115 -14.01 2.56 -3.22
CA GLY A 115 -13.44 3.87 -3.53
C GLY A 115 -13.50 4.19 -5.02
N LEU A 116 -13.19 3.20 -5.85
CA LEU A 116 -13.28 3.31 -7.31
C LEU A 116 -14.71 3.61 -7.78
N GLN A 117 -15.71 2.92 -7.24
CA GLN A 117 -17.11 3.19 -7.55
C GLN A 117 -17.56 4.60 -7.13
N GLN A 118 -17.04 5.12 -6.01
CA GLN A 118 -17.30 6.49 -5.58
C GLN A 118 -16.75 7.53 -6.58
N VAL A 119 -15.55 7.29 -7.14
CA VAL A 119 -14.96 8.15 -8.19
C VAL A 119 -15.79 8.08 -9.46
N LEU A 120 -16.06 6.87 -9.97
CA LEU A 120 -16.84 6.68 -11.22
C LEU A 120 -18.24 7.28 -11.11
N GLY A 121 -18.86 7.16 -9.94
CA GLY A 121 -20.18 7.78 -9.66
C GLY A 121 -20.13 9.29 -9.43
N GLY A 122 -18.95 9.91 -9.38
CA GLY A 122 -18.81 11.35 -9.12
C GLY A 122 -19.13 11.77 -7.68
N HIS A 123 -19.15 10.82 -6.74
CA HIS A 123 -19.39 11.10 -5.31
C HIS A 123 -18.15 11.63 -4.60
N VAL A 124 -16.95 11.29 -5.09
CA VAL A 124 -15.67 11.84 -4.67
C VAL A 124 -14.86 12.28 -5.89
N ALA A 125 -13.99 13.27 -5.72
CA ALA A 125 -13.18 13.82 -6.81
C ALA A 125 -11.98 12.93 -7.15
N ALA A 126 -11.43 12.22 -6.15
CA ALA A 126 -10.30 11.32 -6.30
C ALA A 126 -10.39 10.13 -5.32
N ALA A 127 -9.60 9.09 -5.55
CA ALA A 127 -9.47 7.97 -4.63
C ALA A 127 -8.07 7.35 -4.70
N PHE A 128 -7.63 6.76 -3.58
CA PHE A 128 -6.53 5.80 -3.61
C PHE A 128 -6.99 4.47 -4.21
N ASN A 129 -6.10 3.83 -4.95
CA ASN A 129 -6.39 2.55 -5.55
C ASN A 129 -5.12 1.71 -5.77
N ALA A 130 -5.21 0.41 -5.55
CA ALA A 130 -4.11 -0.54 -5.71
C ALA A 130 -4.51 -1.66 -6.69
N GLY A 131 -4.44 -1.39 -7.99
CA GLY A 131 -4.59 -2.37 -9.08
C GLY A 131 -5.95 -2.41 -9.76
N VAL A 132 -7.09 -2.38 -9.04
CA VAL A 132 -8.43 -2.53 -9.67
C VAL A 132 -8.84 -1.37 -10.60
N HIS A 133 -8.10 -0.26 -10.59
CA HIS A 133 -8.32 0.91 -11.47
C HIS A 133 -7.72 0.73 -12.88
N ILE A 134 -6.77 -0.19 -13.07
CA ILE A 134 -5.99 -0.28 -14.31
C ILE A 134 -6.87 -0.52 -15.56
N PRO A 135 -7.85 -1.43 -15.56
CA PRO A 135 -8.75 -1.57 -16.71
C PRO A 135 -9.51 -0.28 -17.07
N TYR A 136 -9.77 0.59 -16.08
CA TYR A 136 -10.46 1.87 -16.30
C TYR A 136 -9.51 2.97 -16.79
N LEU A 137 -8.20 2.86 -16.55
CA LEU A 137 -7.21 3.70 -17.23
C LEU A 137 -7.12 3.31 -18.71
N GLU A 138 -7.09 2.02 -19.01
CA GLU A 138 -7.04 1.49 -20.37
C GLU A 138 -8.30 1.85 -21.18
N SER A 139 -9.49 1.82 -20.56
CA SER A 139 -10.75 2.22 -21.21
C SER A 139 -10.91 3.75 -21.32
N GLY A 140 -10.06 4.54 -20.66
CA GLY A 140 -10.15 5.99 -20.64
C GLY A 140 -11.29 6.55 -19.76
N GLU A 141 -11.82 5.77 -18.84
CA GLU A 141 -12.83 6.23 -17.87
C GLU A 141 -12.20 6.93 -16.66
N LEU A 142 -10.97 6.54 -16.31
CA LEU A 142 -10.16 7.15 -15.25
C LEU A 142 -8.84 7.68 -15.79
N LYS A 143 -8.22 8.53 -15.00
CA LYS A 143 -6.81 8.92 -15.12
C LYS A 143 -6.12 8.79 -13.77
N MET A 144 -4.84 8.49 -13.80
CA MET A 144 -3.97 8.50 -12.65
C MET A 144 -3.34 9.89 -12.51
N ILE A 145 -3.44 10.50 -11.34
CA ILE A 145 -2.95 11.87 -11.07
C ILE A 145 -1.67 11.89 -10.23
N ALA A 146 -1.37 10.81 -9.53
CA ALA A 146 -0.09 10.61 -8.85
C ALA A 146 0.18 9.13 -8.54
N SER A 147 1.44 8.74 -8.48
CA SER A 147 1.89 7.56 -7.74
C SER A 147 2.06 7.93 -6.27
N ALA A 148 1.44 7.18 -5.37
CA ALA A 148 1.65 7.35 -3.93
C ALA A 148 2.87 6.55 -3.42
N ASN A 149 3.49 5.72 -4.27
CA ASN A 149 4.73 5.02 -3.98
C ASN A 149 5.96 5.93 -4.13
N ALA A 150 7.11 5.49 -3.61
CA ALA A 150 8.41 6.15 -3.81
C ALA A 150 8.85 6.22 -5.29
N SER A 151 8.32 5.32 -6.12
CA SER A 151 8.62 5.24 -7.54
C SER A 151 7.36 5.38 -8.40
N ARG A 152 7.55 5.81 -9.65
CA ARG A 152 6.48 5.80 -10.65
C ARG A 152 6.07 4.36 -10.98
N HIS A 153 4.81 4.18 -11.35
CA HIS A 153 4.29 2.85 -11.70
C HIS A 153 4.75 2.41 -13.09
N SER A 154 5.06 1.13 -13.24
CA SER A 154 5.52 0.55 -14.51
C SER A 154 4.50 0.69 -15.64
N TYR A 155 3.20 0.66 -15.31
CA TYR A 155 2.10 0.83 -16.27
C TYR A 155 1.72 2.31 -16.53
N ALA A 156 2.27 3.25 -15.75
CA ALA A 156 2.04 4.69 -15.91
C ALA A 156 3.34 5.49 -15.67
N PRO A 157 4.40 5.27 -16.46
CA PRO A 157 5.73 5.84 -16.22
C PRO A 157 5.78 7.37 -16.36
N ASP A 158 4.82 7.96 -17.03
CA ASP A 158 4.73 9.41 -17.22
C ASP A 158 4.04 10.13 -16.05
N VAL A 159 3.37 9.40 -15.15
CA VAL A 159 2.69 9.97 -13.98
C VAL A 159 3.68 10.13 -12.82
N ALA A 160 3.85 11.37 -12.37
CA ALA A 160 4.76 11.70 -11.29
C ALA A 160 4.32 11.12 -9.94
N THR A 161 5.29 10.86 -9.05
CA THR A 161 5.01 10.49 -7.67
C THR A 161 4.53 11.70 -6.86
N VAL A 162 3.95 11.45 -5.69
CA VAL A 162 3.61 12.51 -4.73
C VAL A 162 4.86 13.30 -4.32
N GLN A 163 6.02 12.61 -4.17
CA GLN A 163 7.30 13.26 -3.87
C GLN A 163 7.79 14.16 -5.01
N GLU A 164 7.72 13.70 -6.26
CA GLU A 164 8.09 14.51 -7.43
C GLU A 164 7.18 15.74 -7.61
N GLN A 165 5.97 15.71 -7.06
CA GLN A 165 5.02 16.81 -7.05
C GLN A 165 5.15 17.72 -5.81
N GLY A 166 6.25 17.59 -5.04
CA GLY A 166 6.64 18.54 -3.99
C GLY A 166 6.31 18.13 -2.56
N TYR A 167 5.75 16.95 -2.33
CA TYR A 167 5.41 16.46 -0.99
C TYR A 167 6.31 15.28 -0.61
N ASP A 168 7.25 15.48 0.30
CA ASP A 168 8.24 14.47 0.71
C ASP A 168 7.60 13.40 1.60
N ILE A 169 6.71 12.62 1.01
CA ILE A 169 6.01 11.50 1.61
C ILE A 169 5.66 10.46 0.55
N TYR A 170 5.69 9.20 0.92
CA TYR A 170 5.23 8.07 0.09
C TYR A 170 4.70 6.94 0.95
N VAL A 171 4.00 6.01 0.33
CA VAL A 171 3.50 4.78 0.94
C VAL A 171 3.83 3.60 0.04
N ASP A 172 4.69 2.70 0.53
CA ASP A 172 5.08 1.46 -0.16
C ASP A 172 4.49 0.24 0.57
N PRO A 173 3.28 -0.21 0.19
CA PRO A 173 2.68 -1.39 0.79
C PRO A 173 3.34 -2.66 0.23
N TRP A 174 4.16 -3.33 1.03
CA TRP A 174 4.81 -4.57 0.66
C TRP A 174 4.04 -5.79 1.13
N PHE A 175 3.90 -6.77 0.25
CA PHE A 175 3.51 -8.12 0.64
C PHE A 175 4.75 -8.93 0.98
N TYR A 176 4.74 -9.54 2.15
CA TYR A 176 5.86 -10.36 2.65
C TYR A 176 5.35 -11.60 3.37
N ILE A 177 6.23 -12.59 3.53
CA ILE A 177 5.98 -13.83 4.25
C ILE A 177 6.84 -13.84 5.50
N ALA A 178 6.20 -14.11 6.63
CA ALA A 178 6.86 -14.26 7.92
C ALA A 178 6.30 -15.46 8.68
N ALA A 179 7.05 -15.95 9.63
CA ALA A 179 6.64 -16.98 10.59
C ALA A 179 6.77 -16.43 12.02
N PRO A 180 6.15 -17.05 13.04
CA PRO A 180 6.44 -16.72 14.43
C PRO A 180 7.94 -16.86 14.73
N ALA A 181 8.49 -15.96 15.56
CA ALA A 181 9.89 -15.99 15.94
C ALA A 181 10.29 -17.31 16.59
N GLY A 182 11.54 -17.71 16.39
CA GLY A 182 12.11 -18.92 16.98
C GLY A 182 12.19 -20.13 16.03
N LEU A 183 12.09 -19.90 14.73
CA LEU A 183 12.37 -20.98 13.77
C LEU A 183 13.83 -21.43 13.89
N PRO A 184 14.11 -22.74 13.84
CA PRO A 184 15.47 -23.21 13.64
C PRO A 184 16.08 -22.60 12.37
N ALA A 185 17.36 -22.19 12.43
CA ALA A 185 18.03 -21.52 11.31
C ALA A 185 17.95 -22.32 10.00
N GLU A 186 18.10 -23.65 10.07
CA GLU A 186 17.95 -24.53 8.90
C GLU A 186 16.53 -24.49 8.31
N ALA A 187 15.50 -24.46 9.15
CA ALA A 187 14.10 -24.37 8.71
C ALA A 187 13.82 -23.01 8.07
N LYS A 188 14.31 -21.91 8.66
CA LYS A 188 14.21 -20.56 8.11
C LYS A 188 14.84 -20.48 6.72
N MET A 189 16.06 -20.98 6.56
CA MET A 189 16.76 -21.00 5.28
C MET A 189 16.04 -21.87 4.24
N ALA A 190 15.58 -23.05 4.63
CA ALA A 190 14.87 -23.96 3.71
C ALA A 190 13.55 -23.36 3.23
N LEU A 191 12.77 -22.74 4.13
CA LEU A 191 11.51 -22.07 3.78
C LEU A 191 11.76 -20.87 2.87
N SER A 192 12.70 -19.98 3.23
CA SER A 192 13.04 -18.83 2.40
C SER A 192 13.51 -19.22 1.01
N LYS A 193 14.35 -20.28 0.92
CA LYS A 193 14.77 -20.79 -0.39
C LYS A 193 13.60 -21.33 -1.20
N ALA A 194 12.70 -22.11 -0.60
CA ALA A 194 11.54 -22.65 -1.30
C ALA A 194 10.60 -21.54 -1.81
N ILE A 195 10.44 -20.47 -1.01
CA ILE A 195 9.67 -19.29 -1.42
C ILE A 195 10.38 -18.57 -2.57
N SER A 196 11.68 -18.34 -2.48
CA SER A 196 12.46 -17.71 -3.56
C SER A 196 12.38 -18.51 -4.86
N ASP A 197 12.53 -19.84 -4.78
CA ASP A 197 12.43 -20.72 -5.95
C ASP A 197 11.00 -20.64 -6.56
N ALA A 198 9.97 -20.56 -5.74
CA ALA A 198 8.59 -20.41 -6.20
C ALA A 198 8.35 -19.05 -6.86
N LEU A 199 8.81 -17.95 -6.25
CA LEU A 199 8.69 -16.58 -6.81
C LEU A 199 9.47 -16.43 -8.12
N ALA A 200 10.59 -17.14 -8.29
CA ALA A 200 11.37 -17.14 -9.52
C ALA A 200 10.73 -17.94 -10.67
N SER A 201 9.68 -18.73 -10.41
CA SER A 201 8.99 -19.51 -11.45
C SER A 201 8.18 -18.60 -12.38
N GLU A 202 8.11 -18.94 -13.67
CA GLU A 202 7.31 -18.20 -14.65
C GLU A 202 5.84 -18.10 -14.24
N ALA A 203 5.27 -19.16 -13.66
CA ALA A 203 3.88 -19.17 -13.20
C ALA A 203 3.63 -18.17 -12.06
N ALA A 204 4.56 -18.02 -11.10
CA ALA A 204 4.43 -17.05 -10.02
C ALA A 204 4.64 -15.61 -10.54
N LYS A 205 5.60 -15.40 -11.43
CA LYS A 205 5.83 -14.09 -12.08
C LYS A 205 4.59 -13.65 -12.84
N GLU A 206 4.05 -14.51 -13.68
CA GLU A 206 2.85 -14.20 -14.44
C GLU A 206 1.64 -13.92 -13.53
N ALA A 207 1.46 -14.70 -12.46
CA ALA A 207 0.38 -14.49 -11.49
C ALA A 207 0.51 -13.16 -10.76
N ILE A 208 1.72 -12.79 -10.30
CA ILE A 208 1.98 -11.53 -9.61
C ILE A 208 1.84 -10.35 -10.58
N LEU A 209 2.39 -10.47 -11.79
CA LEU A 209 2.28 -9.42 -12.80
C LEU A 209 0.82 -9.18 -13.20
N ASN A 210 0.04 -10.23 -13.37
CA ASN A 210 -1.39 -10.10 -13.71
C ASN A 210 -2.22 -9.54 -12.56
N ALA A 211 -1.87 -9.87 -11.29
CA ALA A 211 -2.64 -9.43 -10.12
C ALA A 211 -2.24 -8.04 -9.62
N MET A 212 -0.96 -7.69 -9.73
CA MET A 212 -0.38 -6.51 -9.06
C MET A 212 0.34 -5.55 -10.01
N HIS A 213 0.49 -5.93 -11.28
CA HIS A 213 1.20 -5.17 -12.31
C HIS A 213 2.64 -4.76 -11.91
N THR A 214 3.29 -5.60 -11.10
CA THR A 214 4.66 -5.44 -10.64
C THR A 214 5.39 -6.78 -10.71
N GLU A 215 6.72 -6.71 -10.78
CA GLU A 215 7.56 -7.91 -10.72
C GLU A 215 7.61 -8.45 -9.29
N PRO A 216 7.77 -9.79 -9.09
CA PRO A 216 8.01 -10.34 -7.78
C PRO A 216 9.30 -9.80 -7.17
N SER A 217 9.28 -9.55 -5.88
CA SER A 217 10.48 -9.21 -5.12
C SER A 217 11.34 -10.47 -4.91
N MET A 218 12.66 -10.28 -4.99
CA MET A 218 13.63 -11.35 -4.69
C MET A 218 14.29 -11.16 -3.31
N ALA A 219 13.80 -10.22 -2.50
CA ALA A 219 14.34 -9.93 -1.17
C ALA A 219 14.16 -11.12 -0.22
N GLY A 220 15.26 -11.54 0.39
CA GLY A 220 15.32 -12.61 1.39
C GLY A 220 15.06 -12.11 2.83
N PRO A 221 15.33 -12.96 3.84
CA PRO A 221 14.99 -12.67 5.24
C PRO A 221 15.55 -11.36 5.79
N ASP A 222 16.85 -11.12 5.58
CA ASP A 222 17.55 -9.97 6.14
C ASP A 222 17.11 -8.66 5.45
N GLU A 223 16.95 -8.70 4.13
CA GLU A 223 16.47 -7.56 3.34
C GLU A 223 15.02 -7.24 3.67
N THR A 224 14.17 -8.26 3.84
CA THR A 224 12.77 -8.08 4.26
C THR A 224 12.68 -7.42 5.64
N LYS A 225 13.49 -7.87 6.62
CA LYS A 225 13.53 -7.26 7.95
C LYS A 225 14.03 -5.82 7.90
N ALA A 226 15.11 -5.55 7.19
CA ALA A 226 15.68 -4.20 7.05
C ALA A 226 14.69 -3.22 6.39
N MET A 227 13.93 -3.67 5.40
CA MET A 227 12.89 -2.89 4.74
C MET A 227 11.78 -2.49 5.72
N LEU A 228 11.32 -3.43 6.57
CA LEU A 228 10.28 -3.17 7.57
C LEU A 228 10.79 -2.23 8.69
N GLU A 229 12.03 -2.40 9.12
CA GLU A 229 12.68 -1.49 10.10
C GLU A 229 12.78 -0.07 9.55
N ALA A 230 13.19 0.09 8.28
CA ALA A 230 13.22 1.39 7.61
C ALA A 230 11.82 2.00 7.46
N GLY A 231 10.81 1.18 7.12
CA GLY A 231 9.42 1.60 7.05
C GLY A 231 8.86 2.08 8.38
N LEU A 232 9.24 1.44 9.48
CA LEU A 232 8.82 1.85 10.83
C LEU A 232 9.36 3.25 11.19
N VAL A 233 10.61 3.56 10.83
CA VAL A 233 11.20 4.89 11.02
C VAL A 233 10.42 5.94 10.22
N ASN A 234 10.09 5.67 8.96
CA ASN A 234 9.35 6.60 8.10
C ASN A 234 7.93 6.89 8.58
N VAL A 235 7.24 5.91 9.19
CA VAL A 235 5.88 6.10 9.75
C VAL A 235 5.92 6.90 11.06
N GLY A 236 7.03 6.85 11.80
CA GLY A 236 7.20 7.51 13.11
C GLY A 236 7.67 8.96 13.03
N THR A 237 7.99 9.47 11.85
CA THR A 237 8.42 10.87 11.60
C THR A 237 7.28 11.71 11.07
#